data_993aeaafb8c5912769ae2f15169d7cc2
#
_entry.id   993aeaafb8c5912769ae2f15169d7cc2
#
_cell.length_a   1.000
_cell.length_b   1.000
_cell.length_c   1.000
_cell.angle_alpha   90.00
_cell.angle_beta   90.00
_cell.angle_gamma   90.00
#
_symmetry.space_group_name_H-M   'P 1'
#
loop_
_entity.id
_entity.type
_entity.pdbx_description
1 polymer ?
#
loop_
_entity_poly.entity_id
_entity_poly.type
_entity_poly.pdbx_seq_one_letter_code
_entity_poly.pdbx_strand_id
1 'polypeptide(L)'
;LGYELNPLDGKSNPISPPFSIWIDSDVAHGRATLGWQYEGPPATVHGGFVCAIFDQFLGIAQLITGQPGVTGTLTTRFHRPTPLNVELKLIGRVKDVKGRKNILTGEIWANDVMTASCEGLFIHISKERFLQMRKADG
;
A
#
# COMPACT_ATOMS: atom_id res chain seq x y z
N LEU A 1 -11.16 15.29 -0.44
CA LEU A 1 -10.90 15.88 0.87
C LEU A 1 -9.77 15.19 1.62
N GLY A 2 -9.78 13.88 1.68
CA GLY A 2 -8.79 13.14 2.44
C GLY A 2 -7.44 12.95 1.76
N TYR A 3 -7.41 13.03 0.44
CA TYR A 3 -6.22 12.64 -0.32
C TYR A 3 -5.01 13.55 -0.09
N GLU A 4 -5.23 14.85 -0.01
CA GLU A 4 -4.13 15.80 0.17
C GLU A 4 -3.49 15.71 1.55
N LEU A 5 -4.25 15.26 2.54
CA LEU A 5 -3.79 15.12 3.93
C LEU A 5 -3.46 13.69 4.31
N ASN A 6 -3.58 12.73 3.38
CA ASN A 6 -3.25 11.33 3.64
C ASN A 6 -1.77 11.23 4.04
N PRO A 7 -1.44 10.55 5.16
CA PRO A 7 -0.06 10.49 5.64
C PRO A 7 0.90 9.75 4.73
N LEU A 8 0.39 9.00 3.73
CA LEU A 8 1.24 8.21 2.85
C LEU A 8 1.35 8.77 1.43
N ASP A 9 0.30 9.39 0.91
CA ASP A 9 0.29 9.87 -0.47
C ASP A 9 -0.31 11.26 -0.66
N GLY A 10 -0.77 11.90 0.41
CA GLY A 10 -1.34 13.24 0.34
C GLY A 10 -0.29 14.31 0.12
N LYS A 11 -0.43 15.09 -0.95
CA LYS A 11 0.56 16.11 -1.35
C LYS A 11 0.75 17.23 -0.33
N SER A 12 -0.30 17.53 0.44
CA SER A 12 -0.27 18.60 1.43
C SER A 12 0.18 18.13 2.81
N ASN A 13 0.44 16.83 2.99
CA ASN A 13 0.90 16.29 4.25
C ASN A 13 2.43 16.21 4.26
N PRO A 14 3.13 16.94 5.15
CA PRO A 14 4.59 16.97 5.14
C PRO A 14 5.27 15.64 5.48
N ILE A 15 4.56 14.69 6.08
CA ILE A 15 5.11 13.36 6.36
C ILE A 15 4.81 12.35 5.26
N SER A 16 4.03 12.74 4.25
CA SER A 16 3.72 11.90 3.12
C SER A 16 4.98 11.66 2.28
N PRO A 17 5.34 10.41 1.96
CA PRO A 17 6.48 10.17 1.08
C PRO A 17 6.15 10.57 -0.37
N PRO A 18 7.15 10.89 -1.18
CA PRO A 18 6.96 11.09 -2.61
C PRO A 18 6.62 9.72 -3.24
N PHE A 19 5.34 9.54 -3.54
CA PHE A 19 4.78 8.26 -3.95
C PHE A 19 3.95 8.45 -5.22
N SER A 20 4.30 7.75 -6.29
CA SER A 20 3.56 7.71 -7.54
C SER A 20 3.01 6.32 -7.76
N ILE A 21 1.71 6.20 -8.04
CA ILE A 21 1.04 4.93 -8.28
C ILE A 21 0.25 5.02 -9.58
N TRP A 22 0.36 3.99 -10.42
CA TRP A 22 -0.44 3.88 -11.65
C TRP A 22 -0.75 2.42 -11.95
N ILE A 23 -1.78 2.20 -12.75
CA ILE A 23 -2.22 0.87 -13.15
C ILE A 23 -2.07 0.76 -14.67
N ASP A 24 -1.44 -0.32 -15.12
CA ASP A 24 -1.24 -0.62 -16.52
C ASP A 24 -1.40 -2.13 -16.73
N SER A 25 -2.27 -2.51 -17.66
CA SER A 25 -2.51 -3.92 -18.02
C SER A 25 -2.79 -4.81 -16.80
N ASP A 26 -3.64 -4.32 -15.89
CA ASP A 26 -4.05 -5.01 -14.65
C ASP A 26 -2.90 -5.27 -13.68
N VAL A 27 -1.83 -4.52 -13.79
CA VAL A 27 -0.72 -4.50 -12.83
C VAL A 27 -0.61 -3.11 -12.23
N ALA A 28 -0.56 -3.03 -10.91
CA ALA A 28 -0.29 -1.77 -10.23
C ALA A 28 1.22 -1.56 -10.12
N HIS A 29 1.64 -0.34 -10.40
CA HIS A 29 3.04 0.08 -10.32
C HIS A 29 3.15 1.24 -9.36
N GLY A 30 4.25 1.30 -8.64
CA GLY A 30 4.55 2.43 -7.78
C GLY A 30 6.02 2.77 -7.81
N ARG A 31 6.30 4.04 -7.49
CA ARG A 31 7.66 4.53 -7.25
C ARG A 31 7.66 5.41 -6.02
N ALA A 32 8.65 5.23 -5.17
CA ALA A 32 8.82 6.03 -3.98
C ALA A 32 10.29 6.15 -3.64
N THR A 33 10.69 7.32 -3.14
CA THR A 33 12.02 7.53 -2.57
C THR A 33 11.81 8.05 -1.15
N LEU A 34 12.32 7.32 -0.16
CA LEU A 34 12.06 7.61 1.25
C LEU A 34 13.31 8.21 1.89
N GLY A 35 13.15 9.39 2.48
CA GLY A 35 14.22 10.11 3.14
C GLY A 35 14.40 9.71 4.60
N TRP A 36 15.24 10.45 5.32
CA TRP A 36 15.64 10.14 6.69
C TRP A 36 14.50 10.10 7.70
N GLN A 37 13.39 10.80 7.46
CA GLN A 37 12.23 10.80 8.34
C GLN A 37 11.58 9.41 8.47
N TYR A 38 11.90 8.49 7.57
CA TYR A 38 11.36 7.13 7.57
C TYR A 38 12.36 6.10 8.08
N GLU A 39 13.48 6.56 8.63
CA GLU A 39 14.54 5.66 9.11
C GLU A 39 14.09 4.86 10.34
N GLY A 40 14.36 3.55 10.30
CA GLY A 40 14.32 2.65 11.44
C GLY A 40 15.75 2.28 11.81
N PRO A 41 16.22 1.06 11.49
CA PRO A 41 17.63 0.73 11.62
C PRO A 41 18.49 1.64 10.73
N PRO A 42 19.78 1.84 11.03
CA PRO A 42 20.61 2.77 10.27
C PRO A 42 20.52 2.58 8.75
N ALA A 43 20.23 3.68 8.04
CA ALA A 43 20.09 3.76 6.58
C ALA A 43 18.98 2.87 5.99
N THR A 44 18.03 2.43 6.80
CA THR A 44 16.97 1.49 6.42
C THR A 44 15.60 2.07 6.74
N VAL A 45 14.62 1.82 5.88
CA VAL A 45 13.24 2.22 6.12
C VAL A 45 12.66 1.44 7.31
N HIS A 46 12.01 2.14 8.23
CA HIS A 46 11.31 1.53 9.36
C HIS A 46 10.28 0.52 8.85
N GLY A 47 10.23 -0.68 9.46
CA GLY A 47 9.33 -1.75 9.04
C GLY A 47 7.86 -1.36 9.06
N GLY A 48 7.46 -0.54 10.03
CA GLY A 48 6.10 -0.01 10.09
C GLY A 48 5.73 0.84 8.88
N PHE A 49 6.66 1.62 8.35
CA PHE A 49 6.42 2.38 7.12
C PHE A 49 6.34 1.48 5.90
N VAL A 50 7.15 0.42 5.84
CA VAL A 50 7.03 -0.57 4.75
C VAL A 50 5.63 -1.17 4.72
N CYS A 51 5.10 -1.57 5.87
CA CYS A 51 3.73 -2.10 5.97
C CYS A 51 2.69 -1.06 5.57
N ALA A 52 2.84 0.19 6.02
CA ALA A 52 1.91 1.26 5.68
C ALA A 52 1.91 1.56 4.18
N ILE A 53 3.07 1.55 3.55
CA ILE A 53 3.20 1.74 2.10
C ILE A 53 2.50 0.60 1.35
N PHE A 54 2.69 -0.64 1.75
CA PHE A 54 1.99 -1.76 1.15
C PHE A 54 0.48 -1.63 1.30
N ASP A 55 0.00 -1.25 2.48
CA ASP A 55 -1.43 -1.09 2.70
C ASP A 55 -2.03 -0.04 1.77
N GLN A 56 -1.39 1.11 1.65
CA GLN A 56 -1.84 2.17 0.75
C GLN A 56 -1.74 1.74 -0.71
N PHE A 57 -0.63 1.13 -1.09
CA PHE A 57 -0.39 0.71 -2.47
C PHE A 57 -1.38 -0.38 -2.91
N LEU A 58 -1.54 -1.42 -2.11
CA LEU A 58 -2.48 -2.51 -2.42
C LEU A 58 -3.93 -2.04 -2.32
N GLY A 59 -4.20 -1.09 -1.42
CA GLY A 59 -5.52 -0.46 -1.34
C GLY A 59 -5.92 0.20 -2.66
N ILE A 60 -4.99 0.87 -3.33
CA ILE A 60 -5.22 1.45 -4.65
C ILE A 60 -5.26 0.37 -5.73
N ALA A 61 -4.38 -0.63 -5.65
CA ALA A 61 -4.35 -1.73 -6.61
C ALA A 61 -5.67 -2.50 -6.68
N GLN A 62 -6.46 -2.52 -5.62
CA GLN A 62 -7.79 -3.13 -5.62
C GLN A 62 -8.74 -2.53 -6.66
N LEU A 63 -8.47 -1.32 -7.16
CA LEU A 63 -9.30 -0.73 -8.22
C LEU A 63 -9.36 -1.64 -9.44
N ILE A 64 -8.35 -2.48 -9.65
CA ILE A 64 -8.34 -3.48 -10.73
C ILE A 64 -9.51 -4.45 -10.59
N THR A 65 -9.92 -4.77 -9.37
CA THR A 65 -11.02 -5.73 -9.12
C THR A 65 -12.40 -5.14 -9.39
N GLY A 66 -12.54 -3.82 -9.46
CA GLY A 66 -13.82 -3.15 -9.56
C GLY A 66 -14.65 -3.15 -8.27
N GLN A 67 -14.13 -3.74 -7.19
CA GLN A 67 -14.82 -3.79 -5.89
C GLN A 67 -13.88 -3.50 -4.73
N PRO A 68 -13.29 -2.29 -4.67
CA PRO A 68 -12.35 -1.97 -3.59
C PRO A 68 -13.03 -2.03 -2.23
N GLY A 69 -12.24 -2.37 -1.22
CA GLY A 69 -12.75 -2.54 0.15
C GLY A 69 -11.74 -2.13 1.18
N VAL A 70 -12.00 -2.54 2.41
CA VAL A 70 -11.16 -2.23 3.57
C VAL A 70 -10.18 -3.37 3.85
N THR A 71 -9.04 -3.03 4.43
CA THR A 71 -8.02 -4.01 4.79
C THR A 71 -8.55 -4.98 5.85
N GLY A 72 -8.54 -6.26 5.52
CA GLY A 72 -8.83 -7.32 6.48
C GLY A 72 -7.55 -7.84 7.13
N THR A 73 -6.60 -8.27 6.32
CA THR A 73 -5.28 -8.71 6.80
C THR A 73 -4.19 -8.21 5.86
N LEU A 74 -3.00 -8.02 6.41
CA LEU A 74 -1.82 -7.64 5.66
C LEU A 74 -0.65 -8.45 6.20
N THR A 75 -0.07 -9.29 5.37
CA THR A 75 1.07 -10.12 5.75
C THR A 75 2.29 -9.68 4.98
N THR A 76 3.25 -9.11 5.69
CA THR A 76 4.48 -8.56 5.10
C THR A 76 5.67 -9.43 5.45
N ARG A 77 6.52 -9.68 4.46
CA ARG A 77 7.79 -10.37 4.64
C ARG A 77 8.93 -9.44 4.29
N PHE A 78 9.89 -9.34 5.19
CA PHE A 78 11.09 -8.52 5.02
C PHE A 78 12.23 -9.44 4.60
N HIS A 79 12.59 -9.37 3.32
CA HIS A 79 13.64 -10.25 2.77
C HIS A 79 15.02 -9.64 2.93
N ARG A 80 15.12 -8.32 2.83
CA ARG A 80 16.34 -7.55 2.98
C ARG A 80 16.00 -6.16 3.49
N PRO A 81 16.96 -5.43 4.08
CA PRO A 81 16.73 -4.05 4.46
C PRO A 81 16.31 -3.21 3.25
N THR A 82 15.27 -2.40 3.39
CA THR A 82 14.83 -1.47 2.35
C THR A 82 15.60 -0.18 2.50
N PRO A 83 16.43 0.22 1.52
CA PRO A 83 17.30 1.38 1.69
C PRO A 83 16.56 2.70 1.64
N LEU A 84 17.07 3.69 2.39
CA LEU A 84 16.66 5.08 2.27
C LEU A 84 17.32 5.72 1.06
N ASN A 85 16.70 6.80 0.57
CA ASN A 85 17.26 7.67 -0.48
C ASN A 85 17.57 6.96 -1.80
N VAL A 86 16.91 5.84 -2.03
CA VAL A 86 17.00 5.07 -3.28
C VAL A 86 15.60 4.96 -3.85
N GLU A 87 15.45 5.11 -5.15
CA GLU A 87 14.14 4.92 -5.78
C GLU A 87 13.71 3.46 -5.66
N LEU A 88 12.56 3.26 -5.03
CA LEU A 88 11.95 1.95 -4.85
C LEU A 88 10.89 1.76 -5.94
N LYS A 89 10.84 0.56 -6.49
CA LYS A 89 9.75 0.13 -7.38
C LYS A 89 8.80 -0.75 -6.60
N LEU A 90 7.51 -0.51 -6.80
CA LEU A 90 6.47 -1.35 -6.24
C LEU A 90 5.69 -2.00 -7.37
N ILE A 91 5.37 -3.27 -7.19
CA ILE A 91 4.55 -4.04 -8.13
C ILE A 91 3.42 -4.67 -7.34
N GLY A 92 2.19 -4.52 -7.82
CA GLY A 92 1.01 -5.08 -7.18
C GLY A 92 0.15 -5.82 -8.19
N ARG A 93 -0.36 -6.98 -7.79
CA ARG A 93 -1.21 -7.82 -8.62
C ARG A 93 -2.38 -8.36 -7.84
N VAL A 94 -3.48 -8.57 -8.50
CA VAL A 94 -4.60 -9.32 -7.95
C VAL A 94 -4.27 -10.80 -8.05
N LYS A 95 -4.20 -11.45 -6.89
CA LYS A 95 -3.97 -12.90 -6.83
C LYS A 95 -5.25 -13.67 -7.02
N ASP A 96 -6.34 -13.22 -6.37
CA ASP A 96 -7.63 -13.89 -6.43
C ASP A 96 -8.74 -12.96 -5.99
N VAL A 97 -9.95 -13.22 -6.46
CA VAL A 97 -11.18 -12.56 -6.02
C VAL A 97 -12.19 -13.64 -5.67
N LYS A 98 -12.59 -13.70 -4.42
CA LYS A 98 -13.57 -14.67 -3.92
C LYS A 98 -14.74 -13.91 -3.28
N GLY A 99 -15.83 -13.73 -4.05
CA GLY A 99 -16.96 -12.94 -3.58
C GLY A 99 -16.51 -11.53 -3.25
N ARG A 100 -16.65 -11.11 -2.00
CA ARG A 100 -16.23 -9.79 -1.52
C ARG A 100 -14.77 -9.71 -1.09
N LYS A 101 -14.02 -10.79 -1.19
CA LYS A 101 -12.63 -10.84 -0.75
C LYS A 101 -11.70 -10.65 -1.93
N ASN A 102 -10.85 -9.64 -1.85
CA ASN A 102 -9.78 -9.38 -2.82
C ASN A 102 -8.47 -9.78 -2.19
N ILE A 103 -7.75 -10.69 -2.84
CA ILE A 103 -6.42 -11.09 -2.39
C ILE A 103 -5.41 -10.53 -3.38
N LEU A 104 -4.51 -9.68 -2.87
CA LEU A 104 -3.50 -9.01 -3.67
C LEU A 104 -2.11 -9.32 -3.16
N THR A 105 -1.15 -9.27 -4.06
CA THR A 105 0.27 -9.42 -3.72
C THR A 105 1.01 -8.14 -4.10
N GLY A 106 1.99 -7.78 -3.30
CA GLY A 106 2.84 -6.62 -3.54
C GLY A 106 4.30 -6.95 -3.34
N GLU A 107 5.15 -6.22 -4.04
CA GLU A 107 6.60 -6.35 -3.96
C GLU A 107 7.24 -4.97 -3.93
N ILE A 108 8.30 -4.83 -3.14
CA ILE A 108 9.16 -3.64 -3.15
C ILE A 108 10.54 -4.06 -3.65
N TRP A 109 11.03 -3.34 -4.65
CA TRP A 109 12.32 -3.58 -5.26
C TRP A 109 13.21 -2.34 -5.13
N ALA A 110 14.44 -2.55 -4.67
CA ALA A 110 15.50 -1.55 -4.69
C ALA A 110 16.52 -2.00 -5.72
N ASN A 111 16.58 -1.31 -6.87
CA ASN A 111 17.32 -1.78 -8.04
C ASN A 111 16.82 -3.18 -8.42
N ASP A 112 17.68 -4.17 -8.49
CA ASP A 112 17.31 -5.53 -8.89
C ASP A 112 17.09 -6.47 -7.69
N VAL A 113 16.92 -5.90 -6.49
CA VAL A 113 16.78 -6.68 -5.25
C VAL A 113 15.39 -6.47 -4.67
N MET A 114 14.64 -7.56 -4.50
CA MET A 114 13.36 -7.51 -3.78
C MET A 114 13.63 -7.43 -2.28
N THR A 115 13.25 -6.32 -1.67
CA THR A 115 13.49 -6.09 -0.24
C THR A 115 12.34 -6.57 0.63
N ALA A 116 11.11 -6.48 0.13
CA ALA A 116 9.93 -6.89 0.88
C ALA A 116 8.83 -7.37 -0.06
N SER A 117 7.97 -8.24 0.45
CA SER A 117 6.78 -8.68 -0.24
C SER A 117 5.60 -8.71 0.71
N CYS A 118 4.38 -8.67 0.17
CA CYS A 118 3.19 -8.59 0.97
C CYS A 118 2.04 -9.33 0.29
N GLU A 119 1.19 -9.96 1.10
CA GLU A 119 -0.11 -10.43 0.66
C GLU A 119 -1.16 -9.72 1.50
N GLY A 120 -2.10 -9.07 0.83
CA GLY A 120 -3.20 -8.35 1.47
C GLY A 120 -4.54 -9.00 1.16
N LEU A 121 -5.36 -9.13 2.18
CA LEU A 121 -6.76 -9.51 2.05
C LEU A 121 -7.60 -8.27 2.33
N PHE A 122 -8.40 -7.88 1.35
CA PHE A 122 -9.30 -6.73 1.44
C PHE A 122 -10.72 -7.20 1.29
N ILE A 123 -11.63 -6.57 1.99
CA ILE A 123 -13.04 -6.96 2.01
C ILE A 123 -13.86 -5.83 1.44
N HIS A 124 -14.52 -6.10 0.32
CA HIS A 124 -15.43 -5.13 -0.30
C HIS A 124 -16.65 -4.94 0.59
N ILE A 125 -16.95 -3.68 0.88
CA ILE A 125 -18.12 -3.29 1.65
C ILE A 125 -18.91 -2.32 0.79
N SER A 126 -20.20 -2.54 0.65
CA SER A 126 -21.07 -1.61 -0.06
C SER A 126 -21.07 -0.26 0.65
N LYS A 127 -21.29 0.81 -0.12
CA LYS A 127 -21.38 2.15 0.46
C LYS A 127 -22.43 2.22 1.56
N GLU A 128 -23.57 1.58 1.34
CA GLU A 128 -24.66 1.54 2.30
C GLU A 128 -24.26 0.88 3.61
N ARG A 129 -23.61 -0.27 3.54
CA ARG A 129 -23.15 -1.00 4.72
C ARG A 129 -22.05 -0.22 5.46
N PHE A 130 -21.17 0.43 4.73
CA PHE A 130 -20.13 1.27 5.32
C PHE A 130 -20.73 2.42 6.13
N LEU A 131 -21.76 3.07 5.60
CA LEU A 131 -22.46 4.15 6.30
C LEU A 131 -23.19 3.65 7.55
N GLN A 132 -23.76 2.46 7.51
CA GLN A 132 -24.40 1.83 8.66
C GLN A 132 -23.38 1.57 9.78
N MET A 133 -22.22 1.05 9.44
CA MET A 133 -21.14 0.79 10.39
C MET A 133 -20.66 2.08 11.05
N ARG A 134 -20.53 3.17 10.29
CA ARG A 134 -20.17 4.49 10.85
C ARG A 134 -21.20 5.01 11.82
N LYS A 135 -22.48 4.81 11.56
CA LYS A 135 -23.56 5.23 12.45
C LYS A 135 -23.53 4.45 13.76
N ALA A 136 -23.21 3.16 13.72
CA ALA A 136 -23.11 2.32 14.91
C ALA A 136 -21.95 2.75 15.83
N ASP A 137 -20.86 3.23 15.25
CA ASP A 137 -19.68 3.69 15.98
C ASP A 137 -19.79 5.13 16.44
N GLY A 138 -20.67 5.87 15.85
CA GLY A 138 -20.87 7.28 16.15
C GLY A 138 -22.13 7.54 16.90
#